data_207b751c5660363039061034bd56a4d9
#
_entry.id   207b751c5660363039061034bd56a4d9
#
_cell.length_a   1.000
_cell.length_b   1.000
_cell.length_c   1.000
_cell.angle_alpha   90.00
_cell.angle_beta   90.00
_cell.angle_gamma   90.00
#
_symmetry.space_group_name_H-M   'P 1'
#
loop_
_entity.id
_entity.type
_entity.pdbx_description
1 polymer ?
#
loop_
_entity_poly.entity_id
_entity_poly.type
_entity_poly.pdbx_seq_one_letter_code
_entity_poly.pdbx_strand_id
1 'polypeptide(L)'
;MARRRGSLSTERSYSLRWEMNFVPNALRIAVFIALLMLLNACGGGGAGGGSSSGLSFGNAQNPDPVVVDLPIVYIKRPVSRDKAGALIAQDIHDPTQFRPGAQLILRDRASASAAERVISDRAFATTAEPHPLYDVSGIEPSYDGKQLVFALRAPEIPNSKIQPTWNIWIYDRAADQLKRVIESDATAEQGDDIDPHFLPDGRIVFSSNRQRRSRAVLLDEGKPQYSALTDDGQDLGISLHVMNPDGTDIRQITFNVSHDVDPVVLSDGRILFSRWDNLQGVDRISLYTVRPDGSHLELMYGFHSHATGTSGARVEFADPRPLSDGRVVVRLAPSIETAQQGSDFVGVDIDRYTDFDLPLTSLGNLASPTQTSVFRGDVRSDATISPAGRYLSGFPLQDGTDRLLVTWSQCRLVDAGNRIIPCGTNPNGRNLPEAAPLYGVWVYNPGQNTQQPVVAGQEGAMYDEAVVLGPRTLPRVILDAVPGVDVPSTLVDENAGILDIRSIYDLDGVDTAKPSIAALRDPLVTLPDARPARFIRIVKPVLLPPRTLLKIPGTAFGASSAKGMREIVGYAPIEPDGSVRMKVPADVACRWRSTRRMRCLGSSAVCAAAAALA
;
A
#
# COMPACT_ATOMS: atom_id res chain seq x y z
N MET A 1 10.94 32.97 65.76
CA MET A 1 10.19 32.26 66.84
C MET A 1 9.46 31.12 66.17
N ALA A 2 9.97 29.94 66.26
CA ALA A 2 9.67 28.84 67.20
C ALA A 2 8.42 28.06 66.78
N ARG A 3 8.69 26.85 66.18
CA ARG A 3 8.40 25.51 66.74
C ARG A 3 6.92 25.12 66.77
N ARG A 4 6.44 23.96 66.38
CA ARG A 4 6.83 22.51 66.49
C ARG A 4 5.82 21.68 65.72
N ARG A 5 6.22 20.63 64.98
CA ARG A 5 6.24 19.17 65.25
C ARG A 5 4.90 18.47 65.62
N GLY A 6 4.67 17.36 64.97
CA GLY A 6 3.94 16.17 65.37
C GLY A 6 3.32 15.46 64.15
N SER A 7 3.80 14.46 63.61
CA SER A 7 4.21 13.06 63.84
C SER A 7 3.03 12.04 63.89
N LEU A 8 3.26 10.93 63.17
CA LEU A 8 2.80 9.56 63.35
C LEU A 8 1.48 9.20 62.66
N SER A 9 1.53 8.40 61.64
CA SER A 9 1.78 6.96 61.45
C SER A 9 0.50 6.14 61.48
N THR A 10 0.26 5.36 60.48
CA THR A 10 0.23 3.88 60.65
C THR A 10 0.04 3.21 59.29
N GLU A 11 1.09 2.53 58.87
CA GLU A 11 1.02 1.46 57.88
C GLU A 11 0.19 0.30 58.44
N ARG A 12 -0.68 -0.28 57.63
CA ARG A 12 -1.16 -1.65 57.79
C ARG A 12 -0.80 -2.45 56.56
N SER A 13 0.31 -3.16 56.69
CA SER A 13 0.68 -4.26 55.82
C SER A 13 -0.21 -5.47 56.12
N TYR A 14 -0.94 -5.95 55.12
CA TYR A 14 -1.54 -7.27 55.14
C TYR A 14 -0.59 -8.24 54.40
N SER A 15 0.15 -9.03 55.18
CA SER A 15 0.88 -10.19 54.70
C SER A 15 -0.07 -11.39 54.62
N LEU A 16 -0.40 -11.84 53.42
CA LEU A 16 -1.01 -13.14 53.19
C LEU A 16 0.11 -14.19 53.12
N ARG A 17 0.26 -14.95 54.19
CA ARG A 17 1.04 -16.18 54.24
C ARG A 17 0.28 -17.27 53.48
N TRP A 18 0.87 -17.78 52.42
CA TRP A 18 0.48 -19.06 51.84
C TRP A 18 1.30 -20.16 52.48
N GLU A 19 0.64 -21.03 53.21
CA GLU A 19 1.24 -22.30 53.68
C GLU A 19 1.34 -23.25 52.48
N MET A 20 2.57 -23.54 52.05
CA MET A 20 2.83 -24.58 51.07
C MET A 20 2.90 -25.92 51.79
N ASN A 21 1.87 -26.74 51.60
CA ASN A 21 1.91 -28.16 51.99
C ASN A 21 2.94 -28.91 51.12
N PHE A 22 3.94 -29.46 51.74
CA PHE A 22 4.97 -30.28 51.13
C PHE A 22 4.38 -31.61 50.65
N VAL A 23 4.35 -31.82 49.33
CA VAL A 23 4.13 -33.14 48.72
C VAL A 23 5.52 -33.79 48.49
N PRO A 24 5.71 -35.07 48.85
CA PRO A 24 7.01 -35.72 48.75
C PRO A 24 7.54 -35.78 47.33
N ASN A 25 8.84 -35.49 47.14
CA ASN A 25 9.52 -35.41 45.85
C ASN A 25 9.43 -36.70 44.97
N ALA A 26 9.14 -37.84 45.54
CA ALA A 26 9.00 -39.10 44.80
C ALA A 26 7.80 -39.11 43.82
N LEU A 27 6.72 -38.41 44.13
CA LEU A 27 5.52 -38.36 43.24
C LEU A 27 5.70 -37.38 42.09
N ARG A 28 6.53 -36.34 42.23
CA ARG A 28 6.84 -35.40 41.15
C ARG A 28 7.76 -36.00 40.09
N ILE A 29 8.68 -36.87 40.47
CA ILE A 29 9.58 -37.55 39.55
C ILE A 29 8.80 -38.59 38.75
N ALA A 30 7.86 -39.32 39.33
CA ALA A 30 7.04 -40.29 38.62
C ALA A 30 6.09 -39.66 37.58
N VAL A 31 5.51 -38.50 37.86
CA VAL A 31 4.65 -37.76 36.91
C VAL A 31 5.48 -37.14 35.77
N PHE A 32 6.72 -36.68 36.07
CA PHE A 32 7.61 -36.16 35.01
C PHE A 32 8.14 -37.27 34.10
N ILE A 33 8.44 -38.45 34.61
CA ILE A 33 8.87 -39.60 33.80
C ILE A 33 7.71 -40.18 33.00
N ALA A 34 6.48 -40.21 33.53
CA ALA A 34 5.28 -40.62 32.77
C ALA A 34 4.90 -39.63 31.67
N LEU A 35 5.11 -38.33 31.86
CA LEU A 35 4.87 -37.31 30.82
C LEU A 35 5.95 -37.35 29.74
N LEU A 36 7.20 -37.70 30.05
CA LEU A 36 8.29 -37.87 29.08
C LEU A 36 8.17 -39.18 28.28
N MET A 37 7.51 -40.20 28.80
CA MET A 37 7.28 -41.45 28.03
C MET A 37 6.06 -41.41 27.12
N LEU A 38 5.15 -40.47 27.34
CA LEU A 38 4.02 -40.25 26.41
C LEU A 38 4.38 -39.40 25.17
N LEU A 39 5.57 -38.75 25.19
CA LEU A 39 6.06 -37.95 24.06
C LEU A 39 6.93 -38.74 23.06
N ASN A 40 7.21 -40.04 23.30
CA ASN A 40 8.07 -40.85 22.44
C ASN A 40 7.35 -41.92 21.61
N ALA A 41 6.03 -41.87 21.50
CA ALA A 41 5.25 -42.88 20.77
C ALA A 41 4.65 -42.35 19.46
N CYS A 42 5.42 -41.61 18.64
CA CYS A 42 5.19 -41.45 17.20
C CYS A 42 6.52 -41.04 16.53
N GLY A 43 7.42 -41.97 16.42
CA GLY A 43 8.68 -41.84 15.72
C GLY A 43 8.72 -42.82 14.53
N GLY A 44 8.43 -42.33 13.36
CA GLY A 44 8.75 -42.96 12.09
C GLY A 44 9.90 -42.20 11.41
N GLY A 45 11.03 -42.85 11.23
CA GLY A 45 12.32 -42.31 10.92
C GLY A 45 12.50 -41.61 9.57
N GLY A 46 13.50 -40.78 9.50
CA GLY A 46 14.06 -40.17 8.31
C GLY A 46 15.11 -39.15 8.70
N ALA A 47 16.37 -39.56 8.76
CA ALA A 47 17.50 -38.69 9.01
C ALA A 47 17.75 -37.80 7.79
N GLY A 48 17.72 -36.50 8.00
CA GLY A 48 18.13 -35.49 7.01
C GLY A 48 18.11 -34.14 7.70
N GLY A 49 19.24 -33.73 8.31
CA GLY A 49 19.40 -32.41 8.91
C GLY A 49 19.45 -31.33 7.85
N GLY A 50 18.31 -30.68 7.56
CA GLY A 50 18.22 -29.41 6.86
C GLY A 50 17.50 -28.44 7.79
N SER A 51 18.05 -27.25 8.01
CA SER A 51 17.33 -26.18 8.69
C SER A 51 16.06 -25.87 7.89
N SER A 52 14.93 -26.34 8.43
CA SER A 52 13.63 -26.09 7.79
C SER A 52 13.38 -24.59 7.74
N SER A 53 12.98 -24.10 6.60
CA SER A 53 12.51 -22.73 6.38
C SER A 53 11.29 -22.34 7.24
N GLY A 54 10.91 -23.11 8.21
CA GLY A 54 9.75 -22.87 9.08
C GLY A 54 8.39 -23.05 8.41
N LEU A 55 8.36 -23.25 7.10
CA LEU A 55 7.14 -23.51 6.32
C LEU A 55 6.96 -25.03 6.15
N SER A 56 5.78 -25.53 6.43
CA SER A 56 5.38 -26.88 6.08
C SER A 56 4.42 -26.84 4.89
N PHE A 57 4.65 -27.69 3.89
CA PHE A 57 3.74 -27.79 2.74
C PHE A 57 2.54 -28.65 3.13
N GLY A 58 1.34 -28.14 2.79
CA GLY A 58 0.10 -28.88 2.99
C GLY A 58 0.10 -30.19 2.21
N ASN A 59 -0.66 -31.17 2.69
CA ASN A 59 -0.80 -32.45 2.03
C ASN A 59 -1.64 -32.28 0.74
N ALA A 60 -1.01 -32.43 -0.42
CA ALA A 60 -1.67 -32.33 -1.71
C ALA A 60 -2.79 -33.37 -1.92
N GLN A 61 -2.81 -34.45 -1.13
CA GLN A 61 -3.85 -35.51 -1.21
C GLN A 61 -5.11 -35.13 -0.40
N ASN A 62 -5.05 -34.11 0.43
CA ASN A 62 -6.19 -33.62 1.20
C ASN A 62 -6.29 -32.09 1.05
N PRO A 63 -6.55 -31.61 -0.18
CA PRO A 63 -6.64 -30.18 -0.44
C PRO A 63 -7.78 -29.57 0.38
N ASP A 64 -7.61 -28.31 0.78
CA ASP A 64 -8.66 -27.57 1.43
C ASP A 64 -9.87 -27.42 0.46
N PRO A 65 -11.02 -28.05 0.74
CA PRO A 65 -12.13 -28.11 -0.21
C PRO A 65 -12.72 -26.72 -0.53
N VAL A 66 -12.55 -25.74 0.35
CA VAL A 66 -13.10 -24.39 0.16
C VAL A 66 -12.36 -23.63 -0.96
N VAL A 67 -11.06 -23.89 -1.14
CA VAL A 67 -10.25 -23.20 -2.15
C VAL A 67 -10.25 -23.95 -3.48
N VAL A 68 -10.34 -25.27 -3.46
CA VAL A 68 -10.26 -26.12 -4.65
C VAL A 68 -11.36 -25.82 -5.67
N ASP A 69 -12.55 -25.44 -5.21
CA ASP A 69 -13.71 -25.21 -6.07
C ASP A 69 -13.92 -23.76 -6.50
N LEU A 70 -13.08 -22.82 -6.02
CA LEU A 70 -13.14 -21.42 -6.43
C LEU A 70 -12.26 -21.17 -7.65
N PRO A 71 -12.78 -20.44 -8.66
CA PRO A 71 -11.97 -20.01 -9.79
C PRO A 71 -10.90 -19.01 -9.32
N ILE A 72 -9.72 -19.09 -9.93
CA ILE A 72 -8.62 -18.15 -9.69
C ILE A 72 -8.16 -17.52 -10.99
N VAL A 73 -7.67 -16.28 -10.87
CA VAL A 73 -7.02 -15.58 -11.98
C VAL A 73 -5.66 -15.09 -11.49
N TYR A 74 -4.68 -15.16 -12.35
CA TYR A 74 -3.34 -14.68 -12.09
C TYR A 74 -2.65 -14.21 -13.36
N ILE A 75 -1.63 -13.37 -13.19
CA ILE A 75 -0.79 -12.89 -14.27
C ILE A 75 0.44 -13.80 -14.40
N LYS A 76 0.71 -14.28 -15.60
CA LYS A 76 1.94 -14.98 -15.98
C LYS A 76 2.71 -14.13 -16.95
N ARG A 77 3.96 -13.81 -16.62
CA ARG A 77 4.84 -12.99 -17.48
C ARG A 77 6.26 -13.56 -17.57
N PRO A 78 7.02 -13.26 -18.60
CA PRO A 78 8.44 -13.61 -18.64
C PRO A 78 9.22 -12.85 -17.54
N VAL A 79 10.27 -13.45 -17.01
CA VAL A 79 11.22 -12.76 -16.13
C VAL A 79 11.91 -11.67 -16.94
N SER A 80 11.78 -10.42 -16.50
CA SER A 80 12.35 -9.26 -17.19
C SER A 80 13.88 -9.28 -17.13
N ARG A 81 14.53 -9.12 -18.29
CA ARG A 81 15.99 -9.07 -18.42
C ARG A 81 16.40 -7.92 -19.33
N ASP A 82 17.53 -7.31 -19.01
CA ASP A 82 18.17 -6.33 -19.89
C ASP A 82 18.86 -7.00 -21.11
N LYS A 83 19.40 -6.19 -21.99
CA LYS A 83 20.12 -6.66 -23.19
C LYS A 83 21.37 -7.49 -22.87
N ALA A 84 21.91 -7.38 -21.67
CA ALA A 84 23.05 -8.16 -21.18
C ALA A 84 22.60 -9.47 -20.50
N GLY A 85 21.29 -9.69 -20.34
CA GLY A 85 20.70 -10.86 -19.69
C GLY A 85 20.60 -10.72 -18.17
N ALA A 86 20.93 -9.57 -17.59
CA ALA A 86 20.74 -9.33 -16.17
C ALA A 86 19.25 -9.12 -15.85
N LEU A 87 18.84 -9.56 -14.66
CA LEU A 87 17.48 -9.37 -14.18
C LEU A 87 17.20 -7.88 -13.96
N ILE A 88 16.02 -7.42 -14.38
CA ILE A 88 15.55 -6.05 -14.16
C ILE A 88 14.63 -6.04 -12.94
N ALA A 89 14.91 -5.15 -11.98
CA ALA A 89 14.02 -4.86 -10.88
C ALA A 89 12.77 -4.09 -11.37
N GLN A 90 11.65 -4.29 -10.71
CA GLN A 90 10.49 -3.43 -10.88
C GLN A 90 10.72 -2.16 -10.06
N ASP A 91 10.42 -0.99 -10.63
CA ASP A 91 10.45 0.26 -9.90
C ASP A 91 9.06 0.57 -9.33
N ILE A 92 8.94 0.60 -8.02
CA ILE A 92 7.69 0.92 -7.32
C ILE A 92 7.26 2.40 -7.55
N HIS A 93 8.18 3.25 -8.02
CA HIS A 93 7.90 4.64 -8.37
C HIS A 93 7.56 4.84 -9.85
N ASP A 94 7.62 3.76 -10.68
CA ASP A 94 7.13 3.74 -12.07
C ASP A 94 6.04 2.65 -12.24
N PRO A 95 4.82 2.89 -11.74
CA PRO A 95 3.75 1.90 -11.81
C PRO A 95 3.20 1.70 -13.22
N THR A 96 3.57 2.55 -14.18
CA THR A 96 3.20 2.41 -15.59
C THR A 96 4.23 1.68 -16.43
N GLN A 97 5.29 1.15 -15.82
CA GLN A 97 6.35 0.42 -16.50
C GLN A 97 5.79 -0.70 -17.39
N PHE A 98 6.16 -0.70 -18.67
CA PHE A 98 5.73 -1.73 -19.62
C PHE A 98 6.64 -2.96 -19.57
N ARG A 99 6.05 -4.12 -19.27
CA ARG A 99 6.73 -5.42 -19.19
C ARG A 99 6.07 -6.42 -20.14
N PRO A 100 6.41 -6.39 -21.44
CA PRO A 100 5.70 -7.11 -22.49
C PRO A 100 5.72 -8.63 -22.31
N GLY A 101 4.64 -9.27 -22.77
CA GLY A 101 4.47 -10.73 -22.75
C GLY A 101 3.75 -11.27 -21.53
N ALA A 102 3.13 -10.41 -20.74
CA ALA A 102 2.23 -10.84 -19.66
C ALA A 102 0.94 -11.43 -20.23
N GLN A 103 0.40 -12.44 -19.57
CA GLN A 103 -0.86 -13.09 -19.91
C GLN A 103 -1.75 -13.20 -18.66
N LEU A 104 -3.03 -12.90 -18.81
CA LEU A 104 -4.05 -13.12 -17.78
C LEU A 104 -4.63 -14.50 -17.92
N ILE A 105 -4.44 -15.34 -16.90
CA ILE A 105 -4.78 -16.76 -16.92
C ILE A 105 -5.89 -17.03 -15.91
N LEU A 106 -6.95 -17.69 -16.37
CA LEU A 106 -8.05 -18.21 -15.57
C LEU A 106 -7.92 -19.71 -15.39
N ARG A 107 -8.14 -20.19 -14.16
CA ARG A 107 -8.44 -21.60 -13.84
C ARG A 107 -9.80 -21.67 -13.15
N ASP A 108 -10.61 -22.66 -13.50
CA ASP A 108 -11.96 -22.83 -12.94
C ASP A 108 -11.96 -23.26 -11.47
N ARG A 109 -10.81 -23.65 -10.94
CA ARG A 109 -10.59 -23.98 -9.52
C ARG A 109 -9.14 -23.76 -9.10
N ALA A 110 -8.92 -23.55 -7.82
CA ALA A 110 -7.58 -23.43 -7.23
C ALA A 110 -6.93 -24.81 -7.05
N SER A 111 -6.64 -25.49 -8.13
CA SER A 111 -6.05 -26.83 -8.15
C SER A 111 -4.94 -26.92 -9.19
N ALA A 112 -3.87 -27.65 -8.85
CA ALA A 112 -2.76 -27.90 -9.77
C ALA A 112 -3.18 -28.66 -11.04
N SER A 113 -4.27 -29.44 -11.00
CA SER A 113 -4.81 -30.19 -12.14
C SER A 113 -5.79 -29.38 -13.00
N ALA A 114 -6.22 -28.18 -12.59
CA ALA A 114 -7.13 -27.38 -13.38
C ALA A 114 -6.44 -26.82 -14.63
N ALA A 115 -7.14 -26.85 -15.76
CA ALA A 115 -6.61 -26.31 -17.01
C ALA A 115 -6.44 -24.80 -16.98
N GLU A 116 -5.37 -24.31 -17.57
CA GLU A 116 -5.13 -22.89 -17.80
C GLU A 116 -5.88 -22.41 -19.04
N ARG A 117 -6.51 -21.25 -18.93
CA ARG A 117 -7.14 -20.57 -20.05
C ARG A 117 -6.68 -19.12 -20.09
N VAL A 118 -5.95 -18.75 -21.14
CA VAL A 118 -5.55 -17.35 -21.36
C VAL A 118 -6.78 -16.57 -21.82
N ILE A 119 -7.12 -15.50 -21.09
CA ILE A 119 -8.29 -14.68 -21.41
C ILE A 119 -7.93 -13.33 -22.04
N SER A 120 -6.72 -12.83 -21.86
CA SER A 120 -6.28 -11.52 -22.34
C SER A 120 -5.82 -11.51 -23.81
N ASP A 121 -5.31 -12.62 -24.38
CA ASP A 121 -4.82 -12.68 -25.76
C ASP A 121 -5.87 -12.14 -26.76
N ARG A 122 -7.16 -12.44 -26.52
CA ARG A 122 -8.28 -12.04 -27.39
C ARG A 122 -8.43 -10.53 -27.56
N ALA A 123 -7.80 -9.71 -26.71
CA ALA A 123 -7.83 -8.25 -26.86
C ALA A 123 -7.04 -7.76 -28.08
N PHE A 124 -5.95 -8.44 -28.42
CA PHE A 124 -4.98 -8.01 -29.43
C PHE A 124 -4.57 -9.12 -30.40
N ALA A 125 -4.94 -10.36 -30.16
CA ALA A 125 -4.56 -11.49 -31.00
C ALA A 125 -5.10 -11.33 -32.42
N THR A 126 -4.25 -11.64 -33.39
CA THR A 126 -4.59 -11.73 -34.80
C THR A 126 -4.24 -13.11 -35.34
N THR A 127 -4.69 -13.45 -36.54
CA THR A 127 -4.30 -14.71 -37.18
C THR A 127 -2.79 -14.80 -37.43
N ALA A 128 -2.13 -13.66 -37.65
CA ALA A 128 -0.69 -13.60 -37.88
C ALA A 128 0.11 -13.60 -36.57
N GLU A 129 -0.47 -13.06 -35.50
CA GLU A 129 0.15 -12.95 -34.17
C GLU A 129 -0.84 -13.38 -33.10
N PRO A 130 -0.91 -14.70 -32.81
CA PRO A 130 -1.86 -15.24 -31.83
C PRO A 130 -1.51 -14.91 -30.37
N HIS A 131 -0.26 -14.56 -30.08
CA HIS A 131 0.25 -14.22 -28.75
C HIS A 131 1.04 -12.90 -28.81
N PRO A 132 0.35 -11.76 -28.95
CA PRO A 132 1.00 -10.45 -29.04
C PRO A 132 1.66 -10.06 -27.71
N LEU A 133 2.72 -9.24 -27.79
CA LEU A 133 3.51 -8.82 -26.62
C LEU A 133 2.88 -7.60 -25.93
N TYR A 134 1.71 -7.78 -25.34
CA TYR A 134 1.02 -6.81 -24.48
C TYR A 134 1.44 -6.96 -23.00
N ASP A 135 0.92 -6.11 -22.14
CA ASP A 135 1.11 -6.20 -20.67
C ASP A 135 -0.22 -6.13 -19.92
N VAL A 136 -0.26 -6.72 -18.72
CA VAL A 136 -1.42 -6.81 -17.82
C VAL A 136 -0.99 -6.45 -16.40
N SER A 137 -1.83 -5.71 -15.66
CA SER A 137 -1.60 -5.33 -14.26
C SER A 137 -2.91 -4.99 -13.53
N GLY A 138 -2.88 -4.97 -12.19
CA GLY A 138 -3.96 -4.45 -11.36
C GLY A 138 -5.24 -5.28 -11.45
N ILE A 139 -5.17 -6.58 -11.23
CA ILE A 139 -6.34 -7.46 -11.30
C ILE A 139 -7.19 -7.39 -10.03
N GLU A 140 -8.50 -7.13 -10.20
CA GLU A 140 -9.43 -7.06 -9.07
C GLU A 140 -10.79 -7.71 -9.41
N PRO A 141 -11.26 -8.71 -8.64
CA PRO A 141 -12.56 -9.33 -8.85
C PRO A 141 -13.70 -8.44 -8.34
N SER A 142 -14.87 -8.52 -8.97
CA SER A 142 -16.09 -7.93 -8.43
C SER A 142 -16.50 -8.58 -7.11
N TYR A 143 -17.31 -7.89 -6.30
CA TYR A 143 -17.73 -8.39 -4.99
C TYR A 143 -18.58 -9.68 -5.09
N ASP A 144 -19.26 -9.91 -6.18
CA ASP A 144 -20.01 -11.15 -6.43
C ASP A 144 -19.18 -12.25 -7.15
N GLY A 145 -17.92 -11.96 -7.47
CA GLY A 145 -16.98 -12.88 -8.12
C GLY A 145 -17.31 -13.22 -9.57
N LYS A 146 -18.21 -12.47 -10.24
CA LYS A 146 -18.60 -12.75 -11.63
C LYS A 146 -17.76 -12.02 -12.66
N GLN A 147 -17.22 -10.87 -12.30
CA GLN A 147 -16.43 -10.02 -13.18
C GLN A 147 -15.02 -9.82 -12.63
N LEU A 148 -14.10 -9.50 -13.50
CA LEU A 148 -12.75 -9.10 -13.19
C LEU A 148 -12.47 -7.78 -13.91
N VAL A 149 -11.97 -6.78 -13.19
CA VAL A 149 -11.44 -5.54 -13.76
C VAL A 149 -9.91 -5.56 -13.67
N PHE A 150 -9.22 -5.02 -14.67
CA PHE A 150 -7.76 -4.99 -14.74
C PHE A 150 -7.29 -3.96 -15.75
N ALA A 151 -6.01 -3.58 -15.68
CA ALA A 151 -5.35 -2.74 -16.66
C ALA A 151 -4.67 -3.60 -17.73
N LEU A 152 -4.72 -3.14 -18.98
CA LEU A 152 -4.11 -3.81 -20.12
C LEU A 152 -3.52 -2.76 -21.08
N ARG A 153 -2.25 -2.97 -21.46
CA ARG A 153 -1.56 -2.12 -22.42
C ARG A 153 -1.24 -2.88 -23.69
N ALA A 154 -1.63 -2.33 -24.83
CA ALA A 154 -1.38 -2.93 -26.14
C ALA A 154 0.13 -3.04 -26.43
N PRO A 155 0.53 -3.94 -27.36
CA PRO A 155 1.90 -4.05 -27.84
C PRO A 155 2.46 -2.72 -28.32
N GLU A 156 3.76 -2.51 -28.14
CA GLU A 156 4.45 -1.32 -28.64
C GLU A 156 4.35 -1.23 -30.16
N ILE A 157 4.18 0.00 -30.65
CA ILE A 157 4.18 0.31 -32.09
C ILE A 157 5.62 0.53 -32.52
N PRO A 158 6.22 -0.35 -33.36
CA PRO A 158 7.60 -0.23 -33.79
C PRO A 158 7.88 1.13 -34.44
N ASN A 159 8.96 1.78 -34.02
CA ASN A 159 9.43 3.07 -34.53
C ASN A 159 8.47 4.25 -34.33
N SER A 160 7.39 4.10 -33.58
CA SER A 160 6.49 5.20 -33.18
C SER A 160 7.06 5.92 -31.95
N LYS A 161 6.89 7.26 -31.95
CA LYS A 161 7.16 8.09 -30.77
C LYS A 161 5.96 8.12 -29.80
N ILE A 162 4.79 7.76 -30.30
CA ILE A 162 3.55 7.66 -29.53
C ILE A 162 3.30 6.17 -29.31
N GLN A 163 3.33 5.76 -28.09
CA GLN A 163 3.10 4.37 -27.68
C GLN A 163 1.69 4.23 -27.09
N PRO A 164 1.08 3.04 -27.13
CA PRO A 164 -0.20 2.78 -26.50
C PRO A 164 -0.18 3.07 -25.00
N THR A 165 -1.30 3.56 -24.48
CA THR A 165 -1.53 3.78 -23.05
C THR A 165 -2.09 2.54 -22.38
N TRP A 166 -1.94 2.47 -21.06
CA TRP A 166 -2.68 1.53 -20.23
C TRP A 166 -4.16 1.87 -20.24
N ASN A 167 -5.03 0.85 -20.35
CA ASN A 167 -6.47 1.00 -20.38
C ASN A 167 -7.14 -0.02 -19.48
N ILE A 168 -8.29 0.34 -18.90
CA ILE A 168 -9.05 -0.55 -18.03
C ILE A 168 -9.99 -1.43 -18.88
N TRP A 169 -9.95 -2.73 -18.56
CA TRP A 169 -10.76 -3.76 -19.20
C TRP A 169 -11.57 -4.53 -18.16
N ILE A 170 -12.71 -5.03 -18.57
CA ILE A 170 -13.54 -5.95 -17.78
C ILE A 170 -13.68 -7.27 -18.52
N TYR A 171 -13.50 -8.35 -17.77
CA TYR A 171 -13.84 -9.70 -18.19
C TYR A 171 -15.07 -10.19 -17.41
N ASP A 172 -16.16 -10.49 -18.13
CA ASP A 172 -17.35 -11.15 -17.57
C ASP A 172 -17.23 -12.65 -17.75
N ARG A 173 -17.14 -13.39 -16.64
CA ARG A 173 -16.93 -14.83 -16.65
C ARG A 173 -18.15 -15.59 -17.18
N ALA A 174 -19.36 -15.13 -16.87
CA ALA A 174 -20.58 -15.84 -17.26
C ALA A 174 -20.86 -15.68 -18.76
N ALA A 175 -20.62 -14.49 -19.29
CA ALA A 175 -20.76 -14.20 -20.71
C ALA A 175 -19.51 -14.61 -21.52
N ASP A 176 -18.40 -14.92 -20.87
CA ASP A 176 -17.07 -15.10 -21.47
C ASP A 176 -16.66 -13.95 -22.39
N GLN A 177 -16.96 -12.72 -21.95
CA GLN A 177 -16.72 -11.49 -22.70
C GLN A 177 -15.61 -10.67 -22.09
N LEU A 178 -14.73 -10.18 -22.96
CA LEU A 178 -13.68 -9.21 -22.63
C LEU A 178 -13.96 -7.93 -23.37
N LYS A 179 -14.03 -6.80 -22.65
CA LYS A 179 -14.22 -5.47 -23.25
C LYS A 179 -13.38 -4.40 -22.56
N ARG A 180 -12.93 -3.41 -23.31
CA ARG A 180 -12.36 -2.18 -22.76
C ARG A 180 -13.49 -1.32 -22.18
N VAL A 181 -13.27 -0.74 -20.98
CA VAL A 181 -14.29 0.05 -20.28
C VAL A 181 -14.52 1.38 -20.99
N ILE A 182 -13.46 2.12 -21.33
CA ILE A 182 -13.56 3.37 -22.09
C ILE A 182 -13.54 3.03 -23.58
N GLU A 183 -14.71 3.00 -24.19
CA GLU A 183 -14.85 2.57 -25.61
C GLU A 183 -14.21 3.54 -26.61
N SER A 184 -14.27 4.84 -26.33
CA SER A 184 -13.70 5.89 -27.19
C SER A 184 -12.18 5.91 -27.13
N ASP A 185 -11.49 5.66 -28.25
CA ASP A 185 -10.03 5.73 -28.35
C ASP A 185 -9.52 7.12 -27.94
N ALA A 186 -10.16 8.19 -28.43
CA ALA A 186 -9.77 9.55 -28.10
C ALA A 186 -9.85 9.87 -26.60
N THR A 187 -10.70 9.18 -25.84
CA THR A 187 -10.80 9.31 -24.38
C THR A 187 -9.82 8.36 -23.69
N ALA A 188 -9.70 7.14 -24.17
CA ALA A 188 -8.80 6.12 -23.62
C ALA A 188 -7.33 6.54 -23.68
N GLU A 189 -6.90 7.14 -24.78
CA GLU A 189 -5.52 7.60 -25.02
C GLU A 189 -5.13 8.90 -24.28
N GLN A 190 -6.02 9.47 -23.47
CA GLN A 190 -5.73 10.71 -22.72
C GLN A 190 -4.77 10.49 -21.54
N GLY A 191 -4.51 9.26 -21.15
CA GLY A 191 -3.58 8.91 -20.06
C GLY A 191 -3.51 7.40 -19.85
N ASP A 192 -2.53 7.00 -19.08
CA ASP A 192 -2.40 5.63 -18.57
C ASP A 192 -3.38 5.43 -17.42
N ASP A 193 -4.22 4.41 -17.50
CA ASP A 193 -5.20 4.01 -16.48
C ASP A 193 -4.79 2.65 -15.93
N ILE A 194 -4.46 2.59 -14.64
CA ILE A 194 -3.93 1.41 -13.95
C ILE A 194 -4.67 1.17 -12.62
N ASP A 195 -4.43 0.03 -11.98
CA ASP A 195 -4.90 -0.37 -10.65
C ASP A 195 -6.41 -0.13 -10.44
N PRO A 196 -7.28 -0.66 -11.30
CA PRO A 196 -8.71 -0.47 -11.14
C PRO A 196 -9.28 -1.30 -9.98
N HIS A 197 -10.26 -0.73 -9.26
CA HIS A 197 -11.00 -1.44 -8.22
C HIS A 197 -12.50 -1.08 -8.30
N PHE A 198 -13.38 -2.07 -8.09
CA PHE A 198 -14.82 -1.82 -8.03
C PHE A 198 -15.20 -1.08 -6.75
N LEU A 199 -15.99 -0.03 -6.86
CA LEU A 199 -16.67 0.58 -5.73
C LEU A 199 -17.97 -0.20 -5.41
N PRO A 200 -18.45 -0.13 -4.15
CA PRO A 200 -19.66 -0.88 -3.76
C PRO A 200 -20.94 -0.40 -4.44
N ASP A 201 -20.95 0.77 -5.06
CA ASP A 201 -22.05 1.30 -5.87
C ASP A 201 -21.96 0.92 -7.36
N GLY A 202 -20.94 0.16 -7.75
CA GLY A 202 -20.70 -0.32 -9.12
C GLY A 202 -19.79 0.58 -9.97
N ARG A 203 -19.44 1.77 -9.50
CA ARG A 203 -18.40 2.60 -10.14
C ARG A 203 -17.02 1.92 -10.04
N ILE A 204 -16.05 2.44 -10.78
CA ILE A 204 -14.66 1.98 -10.78
C ILE A 204 -13.77 3.12 -10.31
N VAL A 205 -12.97 2.89 -9.27
CA VAL A 205 -11.84 3.75 -8.91
C VAL A 205 -10.58 3.22 -9.57
N PHE A 206 -9.69 4.10 -10.01
CA PHE A 206 -8.45 3.73 -10.69
C PHE A 206 -7.39 4.83 -10.58
N SER A 207 -6.16 4.48 -10.74
CA SER A 207 -5.01 5.38 -10.79
C SER A 207 -4.75 5.83 -12.22
N SER A 208 -4.52 7.13 -12.44
CA SER A 208 -4.26 7.64 -13.80
C SER A 208 -3.44 8.92 -13.84
N ASN A 209 -2.58 9.02 -14.87
CA ASN A 209 -1.82 10.23 -15.17
C ASN A 209 -2.58 11.21 -16.09
N ARG A 210 -3.86 10.95 -16.42
CA ARG A 210 -4.71 11.88 -17.19
C ARG A 210 -4.96 13.21 -16.48
N GLN A 211 -4.90 13.24 -15.15
CA GLN A 211 -5.02 14.44 -14.30
C GLN A 211 -6.15 15.37 -14.76
N ARG A 212 -7.34 14.82 -15.00
CA ARG A 212 -8.41 15.49 -15.75
C ARG A 212 -8.82 16.83 -15.15
N ARG A 213 -9.05 16.91 -13.84
CA ARG A 213 -9.45 18.14 -13.17
C ARG A 213 -8.28 19.12 -13.03
N SER A 214 -7.08 18.64 -12.74
CA SER A 214 -5.89 19.50 -12.71
C SER A 214 -5.63 20.19 -14.04
N ARG A 215 -5.87 19.51 -15.16
CA ARG A 215 -5.80 20.12 -16.51
C ARG A 215 -6.89 21.15 -16.73
N ALA A 216 -8.12 20.92 -16.25
CA ALA A 216 -9.20 21.91 -16.32
C ALA A 216 -8.87 23.17 -15.50
N VAL A 217 -8.29 23.02 -14.29
CA VAL A 217 -7.83 24.15 -13.47
C VAL A 217 -6.77 24.99 -14.19
N LEU A 218 -5.82 24.34 -14.90
CA LEU A 218 -4.85 25.08 -15.73
C LEU A 218 -5.54 25.92 -16.82
N LEU A 219 -6.59 25.39 -17.46
CA LEU A 219 -7.36 26.11 -18.45
C LEU A 219 -8.08 27.32 -17.84
N ASP A 220 -8.73 27.13 -16.69
CA ASP A 220 -9.41 28.21 -15.96
C ASP A 220 -8.43 29.32 -15.54
N GLU A 221 -7.17 28.98 -15.27
CA GLU A 221 -6.09 29.93 -15.00
C GLU A 221 -5.49 30.57 -16.28
N GLY A 222 -6.04 30.27 -17.46
CA GLY A 222 -5.51 30.75 -18.75
C GLY A 222 -4.17 30.16 -19.16
N LYS A 223 -3.84 28.98 -18.63
CA LYS A 223 -2.61 28.23 -18.94
C LYS A 223 -2.88 27.12 -19.94
N PRO A 224 -1.87 26.65 -20.70
CA PRO A 224 -1.99 25.44 -21.52
C PRO A 224 -2.36 24.23 -20.67
N GLN A 225 -3.25 23.38 -21.19
CA GLN A 225 -3.60 22.12 -20.55
C GLN A 225 -2.51 21.07 -20.76
N TYR A 226 -2.00 20.49 -19.69
CA TYR A 226 -1.07 19.36 -19.69
C TYR A 226 -1.22 18.52 -18.44
N SER A 227 -0.83 17.26 -18.50
CA SER A 227 -0.58 16.44 -17.30
C SER A 227 0.77 16.85 -16.73
N ALA A 228 0.80 17.15 -15.43
CA ALA A 228 2.00 17.62 -14.77
C ALA A 228 2.96 16.47 -14.47
N LEU A 229 4.25 16.80 -14.48
CA LEU A 229 5.29 15.90 -13.98
C LEU A 229 5.24 15.82 -12.46
N THR A 230 5.79 14.72 -11.93
CA THR A 230 6.11 14.53 -10.52
C THR A 230 7.04 15.64 -9.99
N ASP A 231 7.16 15.77 -8.68
CA ASP A 231 7.97 16.82 -8.04
C ASP A 231 9.46 16.78 -8.45
N ASP A 232 10.00 15.61 -8.74
CA ASP A 232 11.35 15.44 -9.26
C ASP A 232 11.46 15.71 -10.78
N GLY A 233 10.32 15.88 -11.46
CA GLY A 233 10.22 16.19 -12.87
C GLY A 233 10.63 15.05 -13.81
N GLN A 234 10.52 13.80 -13.37
CA GLN A 234 10.87 12.63 -14.17
C GLN A 234 9.65 12.06 -14.89
N ASP A 235 8.56 11.78 -14.17
CA ASP A 235 7.41 11.03 -14.67
C ASP A 235 6.13 11.87 -14.60
N LEU A 236 5.06 11.41 -15.23
CA LEU A 236 3.75 12.04 -15.10
C LEU A 236 3.14 11.67 -13.74
N GLY A 237 2.69 12.66 -12.97
CA GLY A 237 2.01 12.44 -11.70
C GLY A 237 0.72 11.64 -11.87
N ILE A 238 0.49 10.64 -11.02
CA ILE A 238 -0.67 9.76 -11.05
C ILE A 238 -1.61 10.15 -9.92
N SER A 239 -2.91 10.21 -10.19
CA SER A 239 -3.96 10.55 -9.23
C SER A 239 -5.10 9.56 -9.33
N LEU A 240 -5.87 9.39 -8.25
CA LEU A 240 -7.07 8.57 -8.28
C LEU A 240 -8.18 9.26 -9.07
N HIS A 241 -8.87 8.46 -9.85
CA HIS A 241 -10.05 8.83 -10.62
C HIS A 241 -11.18 7.84 -10.34
N VAL A 242 -12.41 8.28 -10.54
CA VAL A 242 -13.61 7.45 -10.48
C VAL A 242 -14.36 7.60 -11.79
N MET A 243 -14.94 6.50 -12.31
CA MET A 243 -15.79 6.50 -13.50
C MET A 243 -16.97 5.54 -13.33
N ASN A 244 -17.99 5.72 -14.15
CA ASN A 244 -19.07 4.75 -14.27
C ASN A 244 -18.55 3.44 -14.90
N PRO A 245 -19.26 2.31 -14.70
CA PRO A 245 -18.83 1.00 -15.24
C PRO A 245 -18.87 0.92 -16.77
N ASP A 246 -19.48 1.91 -17.44
CA ASP A 246 -19.48 2.09 -18.89
C ASP A 246 -18.38 3.02 -19.42
N GLY A 247 -17.47 3.49 -18.54
CA GLY A 247 -16.37 4.39 -18.90
C GLY A 247 -16.76 5.86 -19.02
N THR A 248 -17.98 6.23 -18.63
CA THR A 248 -18.45 7.62 -18.61
C THR A 248 -18.18 8.30 -17.26
N ASP A 249 -18.39 9.60 -17.18
CA ASP A 249 -18.24 10.43 -15.96
C ASP A 249 -16.89 10.23 -15.26
N ILE A 250 -15.81 10.30 -16.00
CA ILE A 250 -14.45 10.19 -15.44
C ILE A 250 -14.15 11.45 -14.63
N ARG A 251 -13.95 11.29 -13.32
CA ARG A 251 -13.65 12.37 -12.37
C ARG A 251 -12.35 12.10 -11.61
N GLN A 252 -11.47 13.10 -11.52
CA GLN A 252 -10.31 13.06 -10.65
C GLN A 252 -10.74 13.33 -9.22
N ILE A 253 -10.33 12.48 -8.25
CA ILE A 253 -10.73 12.57 -6.85
C ILE A 253 -9.57 12.84 -5.89
N THR A 254 -8.32 12.69 -6.34
CA THR A 254 -7.16 13.08 -5.53
C THR A 254 -6.24 14.02 -6.29
N PHE A 255 -5.49 14.83 -5.54
CA PHE A 255 -4.62 15.87 -6.07
C PHE A 255 -3.25 15.77 -5.39
N ASN A 256 -2.39 14.93 -5.92
CA ASN A 256 -1.00 14.79 -5.53
C ASN A 256 -0.09 15.34 -6.63
N VAL A 257 1.12 15.72 -6.28
CA VAL A 257 2.17 16.11 -7.23
C VAL A 257 3.12 14.95 -7.56
N SER A 258 2.93 13.79 -6.93
CA SER A 258 3.60 12.53 -7.23
C SER A 258 2.55 11.47 -7.55
N HIS A 259 2.56 10.28 -6.91
CA HIS A 259 1.64 9.20 -7.26
C HIS A 259 0.66 8.88 -6.12
N ASP A 260 -0.58 8.58 -6.51
CA ASP A 260 -1.60 7.90 -5.72
C ASP A 260 -1.98 6.62 -6.47
N VAL A 261 -1.65 5.46 -5.90
CA VAL A 261 -1.75 4.14 -6.55
C VAL A 261 -2.34 3.07 -5.63
N ASP A 262 -2.60 1.90 -6.14
CA ASP A 262 -3.11 0.71 -5.41
C ASP A 262 -4.41 0.99 -4.62
N PRO A 263 -5.45 1.62 -5.20
CA PRO A 263 -6.68 1.88 -4.47
C PRO A 263 -7.43 0.60 -4.15
N VAL A 264 -7.89 0.46 -2.89
CA VAL A 264 -8.77 -0.61 -2.42
C VAL A 264 -9.89 -0.04 -1.56
N VAL A 265 -11.00 -0.75 -1.41
CA VAL A 265 -12.14 -0.27 -0.64
C VAL A 265 -12.18 -0.94 0.74
N LEU A 266 -12.20 -0.14 1.79
CA LEU A 266 -12.37 -0.59 3.18
C LEU A 266 -13.84 -0.98 3.45
N SER A 267 -14.09 -1.75 4.50
CA SER A 267 -15.45 -2.19 4.89
C SER A 267 -16.42 -1.03 5.14
N ASP A 268 -15.92 0.12 5.57
CA ASP A 268 -16.71 1.35 5.79
C ASP A 268 -16.97 2.15 4.51
N GLY A 269 -16.41 1.74 3.37
CA GLY A 269 -16.62 2.34 2.05
C GLY A 269 -15.59 3.40 1.65
N ARG A 270 -14.64 3.76 2.54
CA ARG A 270 -13.52 4.63 2.16
C ARG A 270 -12.57 3.90 1.22
N ILE A 271 -11.91 4.64 0.35
CA ILE A 271 -10.84 4.14 -0.51
C ILE A 271 -9.53 4.30 0.26
N LEU A 272 -8.83 3.19 0.50
CA LEU A 272 -7.46 3.16 1.01
C LEU A 272 -6.52 3.05 -0.17
N PHE A 273 -5.40 3.76 -0.16
CA PHE A 273 -4.43 3.77 -1.26
C PHE A 273 -3.03 4.10 -0.78
N SER A 274 -2.04 3.76 -1.60
CA SER A 274 -0.64 4.10 -1.41
C SER A 274 -0.36 5.48 -2.02
N ARG A 275 0.14 6.43 -1.22
CA ARG A 275 0.52 7.77 -1.69
C ARG A 275 2.02 7.96 -1.59
N TRP A 276 2.64 8.30 -2.70
CA TRP A 276 4.01 8.71 -2.75
C TRP A 276 4.15 10.21 -2.48
N ASP A 277 4.78 10.53 -1.36
CA ASP A 277 5.17 11.89 -0.98
C ASP A 277 6.63 12.10 -1.36
N ASN A 278 6.89 12.77 -2.49
CA ASN A 278 8.23 13.02 -3.02
C ASN A 278 8.55 14.51 -3.09
N LEU A 279 8.68 15.17 -1.92
CA LEU A 279 8.92 16.62 -1.88
C LEU A 279 9.84 17.03 -0.74
N GLN A 280 10.84 17.86 -1.02
CA GLN A 280 11.76 18.46 -0.03
C GLN A 280 12.59 17.45 0.78
N GLY A 281 12.98 16.33 0.19
CA GLY A 281 13.73 15.28 0.88
C GLY A 281 12.84 14.35 1.70
N VAL A 282 11.52 14.46 1.56
CA VAL A 282 10.56 13.40 1.85
C VAL A 282 10.45 12.59 0.55
N ASP A 283 10.60 11.30 0.64
CA ASP A 283 10.47 10.35 -0.44
C ASP A 283 9.95 9.08 0.21
N ARG A 284 8.62 8.93 0.25
CA ARG A 284 7.92 7.92 1.07
C ARG A 284 6.58 7.56 0.47
N ILE A 285 6.26 6.26 0.48
CA ILE A 285 4.94 5.76 0.15
C ILE A 285 4.25 5.33 1.44
N SER A 286 3.19 6.05 1.83
CA SER A 286 2.40 5.82 3.04
C SER A 286 0.94 5.55 2.68
N LEU A 287 0.16 5.02 3.63
CA LEU A 287 -1.25 4.71 3.42
C LEU A 287 -2.14 5.90 3.73
N TYR A 288 -3.01 6.23 2.80
CA TYR A 288 -4.01 7.30 2.90
C TYR A 288 -5.41 6.77 2.61
N THR A 289 -6.42 7.46 3.10
CA THR A 289 -7.82 7.21 2.73
C THR A 289 -8.46 8.44 2.13
N VAL A 290 -9.47 8.21 1.27
CA VAL A 290 -10.32 9.24 0.69
C VAL A 290 -11.72 8.67 0.46
N ARG A 291 -12.75 9.51 0.47
CA ARG A 291 -14.09 9.09 0.04
C ARG A 291 -14.21 9.03 -1.48
N PRO A 292 -15.17 8.28 -2.03
CA PRO A 292 -15.36 8.17 -3.49
C PRO A 292 -15.59 9.50 -4.22
N ASP A 293 -16.05 10.53 -3.52
CA ASP A 293 -16.23 11.88 -4.03
C ASP A 293 -14.98 12.78 -3.91
N GLY A 294 -13.87 12.24 -3.39
CA GLY A 294 -12.62 12.98 -3.18
C GLY A 294 -12.52 13.72 -1.85
N SER A 295 -13.58 13.72 -1.04
CA SER A 295 -13.58 14.36 0.28
C SER A 295 -12.88 13.51 1.33
N HIS A 296 -12.57 14.11 2.49
CA HIS A 296 -11.99 13.42 3.66
C HIS A 296 -10.70 12.65 3.34
N LEU A 297 -9.77 13.33 2.65
CA LEU A 297 -8.43 12.79 2.46
C LEU A 297 -7.68 12.82 3.79
N GLU A 298 -7.24 11.67 4.26
CA GLU A 298 -6.56 11.49 5.54
C GLU A 298 -5.36 10.57 5.41
N LEU A 299 -4.26 10.90 6.10
CA LEU A 299 -3.14 9.99 6.33
C LEU A 299 -3.59 8.94 7.36
N MET A 300 -3.51 7.67 7.00
CA MET A 300 -3.93 6.58 7.87
C MET A 300 -2.78 5.90 8.59
N TYR A 301 -1.68 5.61 7.87
CA TYR A 301 -0.60 4.84 8.45
C TYR A 301 0.74 5.04 7.74
N GLY A 302 1.82 5.01 8.53
CA GLY A 302 3.16 4.70 8.06
C GLY A 302 4.08 5.89 7.84
N PHE A 303 3.62 7.13 8.05
CA PHE A 303 4.42 8.32 7.72
C PHE A 303 5.79 8.37 8.44
N HIS A 304 5.88 7.83 9.65
CA HIS A 304 7.13 7.74 10.42
C HIS A 304 7.68 6.30 10.55
N SER A 305 7.07 5.34 9.86
CA SER A 305 7.35 3.91 10.03
C SER A 305 8.20 3.29 8.92
N HIS A 306 8.90 4.12 8.13
CA HIS A 306 9.68 3.64 6.98
C HIS A 306 10.99 2.92 7.34
N ALA A 307 11.43 2.95 8.60
CA ALA A 307 12.61 2.21 9.07
C ALA A 307 12.25 0.89 9.77
N THR A 308 11.11 0.29 9.41
CA THR A 308 10.58 -0.94 10.04
C THR A 308 10.86 -2.21 9.24
N GLY A 309 11.56 -2.12 8.14
CA GLY A 309 12.03 -3.29 7.39
C GLY A 309 13.05 -4.12 8.15
N THR A 310 13.42 -5.25 7.59
CA THR A 310 14.39 -6.17 8.19
C THR A 310 15.67 -5.44 8.58
N SER A 311 16.10 -5.61 9.85
CA SER A 311 17.28 -4.94 10.41
C SER A 311 17.23 -3.40 10.34
N GLY A 312 16.03 -2.80 10.33
CA GLY A 312 15.86 -1.36 10.20
C GLY A 312 15.99 -0.83 8.76
N ALA A 313 15.91 -1.71 7.77
CA ALA A 313 15.91 -1.31 6.37
C ALA A 313 14.74 -0.38 6.07
N ARG A 314 14.97 0.56 5.16
CA ARG A 314 13.92 1.44 4.69
C ARG A 314 12.97 0.70 3.77
N VAL A 315 11.67 0.85 4.05
CA VAL A 315 10.57 0.22 3.31
C VAL A 315 9.49 1.23 2.98
N GLU A 316 8.71 0.91 1.97
CA GLU A 316 7.52 1.62 1.52
C GLU A 316 6.29 0.73 1.72
N PHE A 317 5.12 1.34 1.93
CA PHE A 317 3.86 0.60 2.14
C PHE A 317 3.09 0.52 0.82
N ALA A 318 3.09 -0.65 0.19
CA ALA A 318 2.49 -0.91 -1.12
C ALA A 318 1.48 -2.07 -1.07
N ASP A 319 0.66 -2.19 -2.11
CA ASP A 319 -0.30 -3.29 -2.30
C ASP A 319 -1.21 -3.54 -1.08
N PRO A 320 -1.89 -2.53 -0.52
CA PRO A 320 -2.76 -2.72 0.64
C PRO A 320 -3.94 -3.63 0.29
N ARG A 321 -4.31 -4.54 1.21
CA ARG A 321 -5.49 -5.42 1.06
C ARG A 321 -6.24 -5.52 2.40
N PRO A 322 -7.53 -5.17 2.45
CA PRO A 322 -8.31 -5.27 3.69
C PRO A 322 -8.57 -6.73 4.07
N LEU A 323 -8.42 -7.04 5.37
CA LEU A 323 -8.79 -8.30 5.98
C LEU A 323 -10.23 -8.25 6.51
N SER A 324 -10.81 -9.44 6.73
CA SER A 324 -12.15 -9.57 7.30
C SER A 324 -12.29 -9.05 8.73
N ASP A 325 -11.19 -8.96 9.48
CA ASP A 325 -11.14 -8.47 10.85
C ASP A 325 -10.92 -6.95 10.97
N GLY A 326 -10.88 -6.23 9.85
CA GLY A 326 -10.69 -4.77 9.78
C GLY A 326 -9.22 -4.33 9.68
N ARG A 327 -8.26 -5.24 9.90
CA ARG A 327 -6.85 -4.94 9.62
C ARG A 327 -6.60 -4.86 8.11
N VAL A 328 -5.44 -4.33 7.75
CA VAL A 328 -4.96 -4.28 6.37
C VAL A 328 -3.67 -5.08 6.28
N VAL A 329 -3.59 -5.95 5.30
CA VAL A 329 -2.31 -6.55 4.88
C VAL A 329 -1.65 -5.60 3.89
N VAL A 330 -0.37 -5.31 4.09
CA VAL A 330 0.40 -4.40 3.23
C VAL A 330 1.79 -4.96 2.99
N ARG A 331 2.30 -4.82 1.77
CA ARG A 331 3.66 -5.22 1.42
C ARG A 331 4.66 -4.18 1.93
N LEU A 332 5.69 -4.64 2.65
CA LEU A 332 6.86 -3.82 3.01
C LEU A 332 7.84 -3.82 1.83
N ALA A 333 7.56 -3.02 0.81
CA ALA A 333 8.41 -2.93 -0.36
C ALA A 333 9.75 -2.28 0.01
N PRO A 334 10.91 -2.87 -0.34
CA PRO A 334 12.18 -2.18 -0.16
C PRO A 334 12.20 -0.88 -0.96
N SER A 335 12.71 0.22 -0.39
CA SER A 335 12.85 1.49 -1.12
C SER A 335 13.76 1.37 -2.36
N ILE A 336 14.62 0.37 -2.39
CA ILE A 336 15.41 -0.03 -3.56
C ILE A 336 15.04 -1.47 -3.86
N GLU A 337 14.18 -1.65 -4.84
CA GLU A 337 13.77 -2.98 -5.27
C GLU A 337 14.96 -3.79 -5.79
N THR A 338 14.96 -5.07 -5.46
CA THR A 338 15.93 -6.01 -5.99
C THR A 338 15.38 -6.72 -7.23
N ALA A 339 16.27 -7.25 -8.05
CA ALA A 339 15.89 -8.05 -9.20
C ALA A 339 15.11 -9.34 -8.83
N GLN A 340 15.13 -9.73 -7.56
CA GLN A 340 14.33 -10.83 -7.03
C GLN A 340 12.85 -10.47 -6.87
N GLN A 341 12.56 -9.16 -6.72
CA GLN A 341 11.24 -8.61 -6.41
C GLN A 341 10.61 -9.24 -5.14
N GLY A 342 9.49 -8.72 -4.71
CA GLY A 342 8.81 -9.24 -3.54
C GLY A 342 9.54 -9.06 -2.20
N SER A 343 8.78 -9.16 -1.12
CA SER A 343 9.24 -8.91 0.25
C SER A 343 8.31 -9.53 1.27
N ASP A 344 8.35 -9.08 2.51
CA ASP A 344 7.41 -9.45 3.57
C ASP A 344 6.10 -8.67 3.44
N PHE A 345 5.00 -9.26 3.91
CA PHE A 345 3.72 -8.61 4.11
C PHE A 345 3.41 -8.54 5.60
N VAL A 346 2.93 -7.40 6.05
CA VAL A 346 2.54 -7.18 7.44
C VAL A 346 1.05 -6.89 7.55
N GLY A 347 0.45 -7.39 8.61
CA GLY A 347 -0.88 -6.98 9.04
C GLY A 347 -0.78 -5.72 9.89
N VAL A 348 -1.55 -4.69 9.55
CA VAL A 348 -1.60 -3.40 10.23
C VAL A 348 -3.02 -3.09 10.68
N ASP A 349 -3.18 -2.66 11.94
CA ASP A 349 -4.45 -2.19 12.48
C ASP A 349 -4.53 -0.67 12.32
N ILE A 350 -5.05 -0.23 11.17
CA ILE A 350 -5.14 1.20 10.81
C ILE A 350 -6.20 1.96 11.62
N ASP A 351 -7.10 1.28 12.31
CA ASP A 351 -8.11 1.89 13.18
C ASP A 351 -7.55 2.21 14.58
N ARG A 352 -6.41 1.62 14.92
CA ARG A 352 -5.80 1.76 16.25
C ARG A 352 -4.43 2.41 16.24
N TYR A 353 -3.74 2.40 15.10
CA TYR A 353 -2.39 2.92 14.99
C TYR A 353 -2.23 3.78 13.74
N THR A 354 -1.48 4.87 13.86
CA THR A 354 -1.07 5.73 12.76
C THR A 354 0.36 5.46 12.30
N ASP A 355 1.18 4.88 13.18
CA ASP A 355 2.57 4.49 12.95
C ASP A 355 2.94 3.26 13.79
N PHE A 356 4.10 2.69 13.53
CA PHE A 356 4.58 1.44 14.14
C PHE A 356 4.47 1.42 15.67
N ASP A 357 4.81 2.52 16.32
CA ASP A 357 4.83 2.66 17.80
C ASP A 357 3.83 3.70 18.32
N LEU A 358 2.95 4.23 17.47
CA LEU A 358 2.03 5.31 17.83
C LEU A 358 0.58 4.83 17.78
N PRO A 359 0.02 4.35 18.90
CA PRO A 359 -1.41 4.09 19.00
C PRO A 359 -2.20 5.40 19.03
N LEU A 360 -3.44 5.37 18.53
CA LEU A 360 -4.37 6.48 18.70
C LEU A 360 -4.64 6.71 20.18
N THR A 361 -4.37 7.90 20.68
CA THR A 361 -4.50 8.23 22.12
C THR A 361 -5.90 8.09 22.68
N SER A 362 -6.94 8.21 21.81
CA SER A 362 -8.32 8.00 22.20
C SER A 362 -8.65 6.56 22.63
N LEU A 363 -7.79 5.61 22.31
CA LEU A 363 -8.01 4.18 22.56
C LEU A 363 -7.25 3.63 23.78
N GLY A 364 -6.50 4.48 24.50
CA GLY A 364 -5.81 4.10 25.73
C GLY A 364 -4.50 3.35 25.50
N ASN A 365 -4.07 2.55 26.49
CA ASN A 365 -2.78 1.86 26.49
C ASN A 365 -2.82 0.62 25.58
N LEU A 366 -2.63 0.78 24.29
CA LEU A 366 -2.46 -0.32 23.36
C LEU A 366 -1.00 -0.80 23.35
N ALA A 367 -0.82 -2.09 23.19
CA ALA A 367 0.51 -2.67 23.06
C ALA A 367 1.05 -2.47 21.64
N SER A 368 2.34 -2.10 21.52
CA SER A 368 3.06 -2.09 20.26
C SER A 368 4.04 -3.29 20.20
N PRO A 369 4.53 -3.71 19.04
CA PRO A 369 4.36 -3.08 17.74
C PRO A 369 3.02 -3.41 17.05
N THR A 370 2.59 -2.54 16.16
CA THR A 370 1.36 -2.72 15.39
C THR A 370 1.54 -3.55 14.12
N GLN A 371 2.75 -3.59 13.56
CA GLN A 371 3.05 -4.38 12.37
C GLN A 371 3.37 -5.82 12.78
N THR A 372 2.64 -6.76 12.21
CA THR A 372 2.88 -8.19 12.43
C THR A 372 3.08 -8.87 11.08
N SER A 373 4.24 -9.50 10.86
CA SER A 373 4.45 -10.28 9.65
C SER A 373 3.36 -11.33 9.49
N VAL A 374 2.77 -11.38 8.30
CA VAL A 374 1.74 -12.37 7.94
C VAL A 374 2.39 -13.73 7.77
N PHE A 375 3.62 -13.77 7.28
CA PHE A 375 4.35 -14.99 6.99
C PHE A 375 5.28 -15.36 8.16
N ARG A 376 5.39 -16.64 8.43
CA ARG A 376 6.33 -17.14 9.42
C ARG A 376 7.64 -17.54 8.74
N GLY A 377 8.75 -17.27 9.40
CA GLY A 377 10.08 -17.52 8.89
C GLY A 377 10.85 -16.22 8.64
N ASP A 378 12.08 -16.34 8.16
CA ASP A 378 12.94 -15.19 7.85
C ASP A 378 12.65 -14.69 6.42
N VAL A 379 11.49 -14.02 6.27
CA VAL A 379 11.14 -13.27 5.06
C VAL A 379 11.71 -11.87 5.16
N ARG A 380 12.50 -11.46 4.20
CA ARG A 380 13.25 -10.23 4.30
C ARG A 380 12.67 -9.12 3.41
N SER A 381 12.64 -7.92 3.98
CA SER A 381 12.24 -6.68 3.30
C SER A 381 13.45 -5.76 3.01
N ASP A 382 14.65 -6.34 2.97
CA ASP A 382 15.89 -5.67 2.54
C ASP A 382 16.48 -6.36 1.30
N ALA A 383 17.59 -5.86 0.79
CA ALA A 383 18.27 -6.41 -0.39
C ALA A 383 19.06 -7.71 -0.12
N THR A 384 19.00 -8.27 1.09
CA THR A 384 19.74 -9.49 1.44
C THR A 384 18.96 -10.76 1.10
N ILE A 385 19.64 -11.90 1.08
CA ILE A 385 19.03 -13.20 0.83
C ILE A 385 17.91 -13.45 1.84
N SER A 386 16.73 -13.85 1.36
CA SER A 386 15.54 -14.14 2.16
C SER A 386 15.38 -15.67 2.33
N PRO A 387 15.79 -16.27 3.48
CA PRO A 387 15.80 -17.72 3.63
C PRO A 387 14.43 -18.38 3.51
N ALA A 388 13.35 -17.72 3.93
CA ALA A 388 11.99 -18.22 3.78
C ALA A 388 11.38 -17.90 2.40
N GLY A 389 12.16 -17.35 1.47
CA GLY A 389 11.68 -16.91 0.17
C GLY A 389 11.09 -15.51 0.22
N ARG A 390 10.44 -15.11 -0.88
CA ARG A 390 9.84 -13.78 -1.04
C ARG A 390 8.41 -13.90 -1.54
N TYR A 391 7.57 -12.99 -1.11
CA TYR A 391 6.17 -12.88 -1.56
C TYR A 391 6.02 -11.64 -2.42
N LEU A 392 5.40 -11.78 -3.59
CA LEU A 392 5.20 -10.68 -4.53
C LEU A 392 3.79 -10.10 -4.44
N SER A 393 2.77 -10.96 -4.28
CA SER A 393 1.39 -10.55 -4.05
C SER A 393 0.71 -11.41 -2.97
N GLY A 394 -0.34 -10.86 -2.35
CA GLY A 394 -1.12 -11.55 -1.34
C GLY A 394 -2.58 -11.10 -1.37
N PHE A 395 -3.50 -12.00 -1.71
CA PHE A 395 -4.93 -11.75 -1.78
C PHE A 395 -5.66 -12.50 -0.67
N PRO A 396 -6.28 -11.79 0.31
CA PRO A 396 -7.08 -12.41 1.37
C PRO A 396 -8.30 -13.12 0.80
N LEU A 397 -8.53 -14.37 1.18
CA LEU A 397 -9.65 -15.15 0.65
C LEU A 397 -11.01 -14.64 1.10
N GLN A 398 -11.08 -13.94 2.23
CA GLN A 398 -12.31 -13.38 2.85
C GLN A 398 -13.44 -14.41 3.01
N ASP A 399 -13.08 -15.66 3.21
CA ASP A 399 -13.97 -16.81 3.35
C ASP A 399 -14.26 -17.18 4.83
N GLY A 400 -13.98 -16.27 5.74
CA GLY A 400 -14.05 -16.48 7.18
C GLY A 400 -12.80 -17.10 7.78
N THR A 401 -11.74 -17.26 6.99
CA THR A 401 -10.40 -17.66 7.42
C THR A 401 -9.39 -16.55 7.16
N ASP A 402 -8.22 -16.62 7.80
CA ASP A 402 -7.12 -15.69 7.57
C ASP A 402 -6.21 -16.11 6.41
N ARG A 403 -6.66 -17.06 5.55
CA ARG A 403 -5.86 -17.58 4.46
C ARG A 403 -5.72 -16.56 3.34
N LEU A 404 -4.57 -16.65 2.66
CA LEU A 404 -4.25 -15.81 1.50
C LEU A 404 -3.91 -16.67 0.29
N LEU A 405 -4.34 -16.24 -0.90
CA LEU A 405 -3.75 -16.65 -2.15
C LEU A 405 -2.51 -15.79 -2.38
N VAL A 406 -1.34 -16.41 -2.50
CA VAL A 406 -0.07 -15.68 -2.57
C VAL A 406 0.74 -16.10 -3.77
N THR A 407 1.54 -15.20 -4.29
CA THR A 407 2.61 -15.53 -5.21
C THR A 407 3.93 -15.56 -4.44
N TRP A 408 4.60 -16.69 -4.44
CA TRP A 408 5.78 -16.94 -3.63
C TRP A 408 6.89 -17.61 -4.44
N SER A 409 8.12 -17.13 -4.20
CA SER A 409 9.35 -17.70 -4.74
C SER A 409 10.22 -18.21 -3.60
N GLN A 410 10.59 -19.49 -3.64
CA GLN A 410 11.53 -20.02 -2.66
C GLN A 410 12.94 -19.43 -2.84
N CYS A 411 13.70 -19.40 -1.76
CA CYS A 411 15.09 -18.97 -1.78
C CYS A 411 15.97 -19.98 -2.52
N ARG A 412 16.67 -19.53 -3.57
CA ARG A 412 17.56 -20.35 -4.40
C ARG A 412 18.88 -19.61 -4.66
N LEU A 413 20.00 -20.33 -4.64
CA LEU A 413 21.34 -19.80 -4.86
C LEU A 413 22.00 -20.46 -6.06
N VAL A 414 22.99 -19.79 -6.65
CA VAL A 414 23.83 -20.35 -7.71
C VAL A 414 25.17 -20.72 -7.10
N ASP A 415 25.55 -22.00 -7.16
CA ASP A 415 26.84 -22.48 -6.67
C ASP A 415 28.00 -22.17 -7.66
N ALA A 416 29.22 -22.43 -7.24
CA ALA A 416 30.42 -22.21 -8.05
C ALA A 416 30.45 -23.04 -9.36
N GLY A 417 29.64 -24.09 -9.44
CA GLY A 417 29.44 -24.92 -10.64
C GLY A 417 28.27 -24.46 -11.52
N ASN A 418 27.70 -23.28 -11.26
CA ASN A 418 26.53 -22.73 -11.93
C ASN A 418 25.26 -23.60 -11.77
N ARG A 419 25.14 -24.34 -10.66
CA ARG A 419 23.96 -25.15 -10.35
C ARG A 419 23.10 -24.38 -9.35
N ILE A 420 21.78 -24.49 -9.54
CA ILE A 420 20.80 -23.92 -8.61
C ILE A 420 20.63 -24.86 -7.41
N ILE A 421 20.82 -24.31 -6.21
CA ILE A 421 20.69 -25.03 -4.95
C ILE A 421 19.75 -24.28 -4.00
N PRO A 422 18.99 -24.96 -3.12
CA PRO A 422 18.19 -24.31 -2.08
C PRO A 422 19.10 -23.58 -1.07
N CYS A 423 18.62 -22.43 -0.53
CA CYS A 423 19.39 -21.64 0.43
C CYS A 423 19.81 -22.41 1.69
N GLY A 424 18.97 -23.33 2.19
CA GLY A 424 19.24 -24.16 3.34
C GLY A 424 20.37 -25.21 3.16
N THR A 425 20.82 -25.42 1.93
CA THR A 425 21.90 -26.37 1.60
C THR A 425 23.26 -25.71 1.44
N ASN A 426 23.43 -24.44 1.82
CA ASN A 426 24.70 -23.74 1.79
C ASN A 426 25.51 -23.96 3.09
N PRO A 427 26.22 -25.10 3.26
CA PRO A 427 26.78 -25.51 4.55
C PRO A 427 28.00 -24.68 4.98
N ASN A 428 28.55 -23.85 4.09
CA ASN A 428 29.80 -23.13 4.34
C ASN A 428 29.59 -21.60 4.50
N GLY A 429 28.33 -21.10 4.60
CA GLY A 429 28.07 -19.67 4.74
C GLY A 429 28.67 -18.80 3.59
N ARG A 430 28.92 -19.39 2.42
CA ARG A 430 29.47 -18.67 1.29
C ARG A 430 28.47 -17.66 0.78
N ASN A 431 28.92 -16.46 0.48
CA ASN A 431 28.15 -15.43 -0.20
C ASN A 431 27.93 -15.85 -1.67
N LEU A 432 26.93 -16.70 -1.89
CA LEU A 432 26.51 -17.14 -3.22
C LEU A 432 25.46 -16.16 -3.77
N PRO A 433 25.46 -15.87 -5.07
CA PRO A 433 24.41 -15.04 -5.66
C PRO A 433 23.07 -15.78 -5.65
N GLU A 434 21.99 -15.03 -5.49
CA GLU A 434 20.63 -15.56 -5.65
C GLU A 434 20.40 -15.96 -7.12
N ALA A 435 19.73 -17.09 -7.34
CA ALA A 435 19.24 -17.48 -8.67
C ALA A 435 18.06 -16.61 -9.08
N ALA A 436 17.68 -16.63 -10.36
CA ALA A 436 16.48 -15.95 -10.83
C ALA A 436 15.24 -16.38 -10.01
N PRO A 437 14.28 -15.49 -9.73
CA PRO A 437 13.10 -15.84 -8.95
C PRO A 437 12.25 -16.90 -9.65
N LEU A 438 11.60 -17.76 -8.87
CA LEU A 438 10.73 -18.83 -9.33
C LEU A 438 9.36 -18.72 -8.63
N TYR A 439 8.64 -17.67 -8.96
CA TYR A 439 7.32 -17.45 -8.38
C TYR A 439 6.32 -18.48 -8.87
N GLY A 440 5.52 -19.01 -7.96
CA GLY A 440 4.34 -19.84 -8.20
C GLY A 440 3.16 -19.32 -7.39
N VAL A 441 1.95 -19.83 -7.63
CA VAL A 441 0.74 -19.46 -6.89
C VAL A 441 0.45 -20.50 -5.81
N TRP A 442 0.22 -20.02 -4.58
CA TRP A 442 0.07 -20.84 -3.38
C TRP A 442 -1.09 -20.36 -2.52
N VAL A 443 -1.69 -21.25 -1.76
CA VAL A 443 -2.56 -20.89 -0.64
C VAL A 443 -1.75 -20.97 0.65
N TYR A 444 -1.64 -19.86 1.36
CA TYR A 444 -0.98 -19.76 2.65
C TYR A 444 -2.01 -19.70 3.77
N ASN A 445 -1.81 -20.51 4.82
CA ASN A 445 -2.61 -20.52 6.04
C ASN A 445 -1.76 -20.04 7.21
N PRO A 446 -1.90 -18.78 7.67
CA PRO A 446 -1.10 -18.24 8.76
C PRO A 446 -1.38 -18.93 10.10
N GLY A 447 -2.60 -19.40 10.35
CA GLY A 447 -2.96 -20.10 11.58
C GLY A 447 -2.21 -21.41 11.78
N GLN A 448 -2.03 -22.18 10.69
CA GLN A 448 -1.34 -23.46 10.69
C GLN A 448 0.12 -23.36 10.21
N ASN A 449 0.53 -22.22 9.69
CA ASN A 449 1.81 -22.01 9.00
C ASN A 449 2.05 -23.06 7.90
N THR A 450 1.05 -23.28 7.06
CA THR A 450 1.12 -24.22 5.93
C THR A 450 0.98 -23.47 4.62
N GLN A 451 1.61 -24.00 3.57
CA GLN A 451 1.57 -23.45 2.23
C GLN A 451 1.29 -24.57 1.23
N GLN A 452 0.20 -24.43 0.49
CA GLN A 452 -0.27 -25.42 -0.47
C GLN A 452 -0.08 -24.90 -1.91
N PRO A 453 0.62 -25.65 -2.81
CA PRO A 453 0.82 -25.20 -4.17
C PRO A 453 -0.47 -25.31 -5.00
N VAL A 454 -0.77 -24.25 -5.75
CA VAL A 454 -1.86 -24.20 -6.74
C VAL A 454 -1.30 -24.18 -8.16
N VAL A 455 -0.26 -23.36 -8.39
CA VAL A 455 0.46 -23.29 -9.65
C VAL A 455 1.95 -23.36 -9.35
N ALA A 456 2.62 -24.38 -9.85
CA ALA A 456 4.07 -24.51 -9.69
C ALA A 456 4.80 -23.43 -10.49
N GLY A 457 5.87 -22.86 -9.91
CA GLY A 457 6.75 -21.94 -10.60
C GLY A 457 7.39 -22.59 -11.83
N GLN A 458 7.61 -21.80 -12.87
CA GLN A 458 8.26 -22.22 -14.11
C GLN A 458 9.50 -21.36 -14.36
N GLU A 459 10.63 -21.97 -14.69
CA GLU A 459 11.86 -21.26 -15.01
C GLU A 459 11.65 -20.28 -16.19
N GLY A 460 12.13 -19.05 -16.02
CA GLY A 460 11.98 -17.99 -17.01
C GLY A 460 10.61 -17.30 -17.02
N ALA A 461 9.67 -17.75 -16.18
CA ALA A 461 8.38 -17.09 -15.99
C ALA A 461 8.20 -16.65 -14.54
N MET A 462 7.43 -15.59 -14.36
CA MET A 462 6.93 -15.11 -13.07
C MET A 462 5.42 -15.24 -13.04
N TYR A 463 4.90 -15.68 -11.90
CA TYR A 463 3.49 -15.55 -11.58
C TYR A 463 3.38 -14.36 -10.62
N ASP A 464 2.71 -13.34 -11.12
CA ASP A 464 2.52 -12.08 -10.42
C ASP A 464 1.17 -12.08 -9.70
N GLU A 465 0.48 -10.97 -9.63
CA GLU A 465 -0.82 -10.86 -8.97
C GLU A 465 -1.71 -12.10 -9.16
N ALA A 466 -2.30 -12.57 -8.04
CA ALA A 466 -3.22 -13.71 -8.06
C ALA A 466 -4.44 -13.40 -7.20
N VAL A 467 -5.65 -13.62 -7.72
CA VAL A 467 -6.93 -13.34 -7.06
C VAL A 467 -7.90 -14.52 -7.18
N VAL A 468 -8.87 -14.56 -6.26
CA VAL A 468 -9.96 -15.56 -6.26
C VAL A 468 -11.25 -14.91 -6.76
N LEU A 469 -11.91 -15.53 -7.73
CA LEU A 469 -13.24 -15.12 -8.20
C LEU A 469 -14.33 -15.75 -7.31
N GLY A 470 -14.42 -15.30 -6.08
CA GLY A 470 -15.42 -15.71 -5.09
C GLY A 470 -16.27 -14.53 -4.61
N PRO A 471 -17.47 -14.79 -4.08
CA PRO A 471 -18.28 -13.74 -3.48
C PRO A 471 -17.60 -13.22 -2.20
N ARG A 472 -17.59 -11.90 -2.05
CA ARG A 472 -17.01 -11.19 -0.90
C ARG A 472 -18.07 -10.28 -0.29
N THR A 473 -17.90 -9.92 1.00
CA THR A 473 -18.76 -8.96 1.65
C THR A 473 -18.71 -7.61 0.94
N LEU A 474 -19.87 -7.09 0.54
CA LEU A 474 -19.95 -5.77 -0.07
C LEU A 474 -19.69 -4.69 0.99
N PRO A 475 -18.71 -3.79 0.79
CA PRO A 475 -18.49 -2.68 1.69
C PRO A 475 -19.68 -1.72 1.75
N ARG A 476 -19.68 -0.85 2.75
CA ARG A 476 -20.70 0.19 2.85
C ARG A 476 -20.61 1.16 1.65
N VAL A 477 -21.75 1.53 1.07
CA VAL A 477 -21.82 2.58 0.07
C VAL A 477 -21.71 3.95 0.76
N ILE A 478 -20.74 4.76 0.33
CA ILE A 478 -20.66 6.18 0.68
C ILE A 478 -21.21 6.96 -0.52
N LEU A 479 -22.25 7.73 -0.29
CA LEU A 479 -22.81 8.60 -1.33
C LEU A 479 -21.95 9.84 -1.48
N ASP A 480 -21.85 10.34 -2.70
CA ASP A 480 -21.19 11.61 -2.99
C ASP A 480 -21.91 12.75 -2.27
N ALA A 481 -21.16 13.71 -1.75
CA ALA A 481 -21.71 14.89 -1.10
C ALA A 481 -22.47 15.76 -2.11
N VAL A 482 -23.66 16.20 -1.71
CA VAL A 482 -24.54 17.03 -2.58
C VAL A 482 -24.24 18.50 -2.36
N PRO A 483 -23.79 19.25 -3.41
CA PRO A 483 -23.59 20.68 -3.34
C PRO A 483 -24.84 21.43 -2.86
N GLY A 484 -24.66 22.35 -1.91
CA GLY A 484 -25.77 23.12 -1.32
C GLY A 484 -26.57 22.41 -0.24
N VAL A 485 -26.34 21.09 -0.03
CA VAL A 485 -26.96 20.28 1.03
C VAL A 485 -25.90 19.83 2.03
N ASP A 486 -24.93 19.02 1.58
CA ASP A 486 -23.83 18.51 2.41
C ASP A 486 -22.63 19.45 2.41
N VAL A 487 -22.43 20.20 1.31
CA VAL A 487 -21.38 21.21 1.17
C VAL A 487 -22.05 22.59 1.04
N PRO A 488 -21.67 23.59 1.88
CA PRO A 488 -22.21 24.95 1.77
C PRO A 488 -22.08 25.53 0.35
N SER A 489 -23.17 26.09 -0.18
CA SER A 489 -23.18 26.67 -1.55
C SER A 489 -22.08 27.72 -1.74
N THR A 490 -21.72 28.48 -0.71
CA THR A 490 -20.63 29.47 -0.74
C THR A 490 -19.26 28.82 -1.01
N LEU A 491 -19.01 27.61 -0.54
CA LEU A 491 -17.77 26.89 -0.85
C LEU A 491 -17.78 26.37 -2.29
N VAL A 492 -18.96 25.93 -2.76
CA VAL A 492 -19.15 25.51 -4.16
C VAL A 492 -18.89 26.67 -5.11
N ASP A 493 -19.54 27.82 -4.87
CA ASP A 493 -19.43 29.01 -5.70
C ASP A 493 -18.00 29.57 -5.74
N GLU A 494 -17.27 29.47 -4.62
CA GLU A 494 -15.89 29.94 -4.50
C GLU A 494 -14.86 28.88 -4.99
N ASN A 495 -15.28 27.69 -5.38
CA ASN A 495 -14.40 26.54 -5.66
C ASN A 495 -13.38 26.32 -4.55
N ALA A 496 -13.86 26.26 -3.30
CA ALA A 496 -13.05 26.21 -2.10
C ALA A 496 -13.44 25.04 -1.20
N GLY A 497 -12.47 24.55 -0.44
CA GLY A 497 -12.65 23.57 0.62
C GLY A 497 -12.29 24.15 1.99
N ILE A 498 -12.55 23.39 3.04
CA ILE A 498 -12.13 23.72 4.40
C ILE A 498 -10.93 22.85 4.77
N LEU A 499 -9.82 23.50 5.09
CA LEU A 499 -8.71 22.87 5.79
C LEU A 499 -8.96 22.98 7.29
N ASP A 500 -9.06 21.83 7.95
CA ASP A 500 -9.23 21.74 9.41
C ASP A 500 -8.04 20.97 9.99
N ILE A 501 -7.27 21.61 10.85
CA ILE A 501 -6.12 21.02 11.54
C ILE A 501 -6.41 21.10 13.03
N ARG A 502 -6.57 19.95 13.70
CA ARG A 502 -6.85 19.88 15.13
C ARG A 502 -5.79 20.59 15.96
N SER A 503 -4.53 20.36 15.68
CA SER A 503 -3.41 21.11 16.23
C SER A 503 -2.12 20.82 15.44
N ILE A 504 -1.36 21.87 15.14
CA ILE A 504 -0.04 21.72 14.51
C ILE A 504 1.02 21.19 15.49
N TYR A 505 0.68 21.07 16.76
CA TYR A 505 1.55 20.58 17.84
C TYR A 505 1.21 19.17 18.29
N ASP A 506 0.09 18.65 17.85
CA ASP A 506 -0.37 17.31 18.20
C ASP A 506 0.05 16.34 17.09
N LEU A 507 1.03 15.50 17.40
CA LEU A 507 1.44 14.41 16.52
C LEU A 507 0.75 13.14 17.03
N ASP A 508 -0.37 12.79 16.40
CA ASP A 508 -1.17 11.60 16.70
C ASP A 508 -1.50 11.42 18.19
N GLY A 509 -1.79 12.53 18.85
CA GLY A 509 -2.09 12.61 20.27
C GLY A 509 -0.87 12.84 21.16
N VAL A 510 0.32 12.98 20.59
CA VAL A 510 1.54 13.35 21.34
C VAL A 510 1.71 14.87 21.27
N ASP A 511 1.69 15.54 22.43
CA ASP A 511 1.98 16.97 22.54
C ASP A 511 3.46 17.23 22.26
N THR A 512 3.76 17.80 21.09
CA THR A 512 5.11 18.17 20.67
C THR A 512 5.44 19.65 20.95
N ALA A 513 4.50 20.42 21.53
CA ALA A 513 4.69 21.83 21.80
C ALA A 513 5.69 22.09 22.93
N LYS A 514 6.42 23.20 22.80
CA LYS A 514 7.29 23.75 23.87
C LYS A 514 7.05 25.25 23.99
N PRO A 515 6.38 25.71 25.06
CA PRO A 515 5.79 24.95 26.17
C PRO A 515 4.61 24.09 25.69
N SER A 516 4.06 23.21 26.54
CA SER A 516 2.97 22.29 26.20
C SER A 516 1.73 22.98 25.64
N ILE A 517 0.88 22.25 24.90
CA ILE A 517 -0.39 22.79 24.37
C ILE A 517 -1.23 23.42 25.49
N ALA A 518 -1.29 22.78 26.66
CA ALA A 518 -2.00 23.31 27.81
C ALA A 518 -1.46 24.69 28.27
N ALA A 519 -0.14 24.83 28.31
CA ALA A 519 0.51 26.12 28.67
C ALA A 519 0.37 27.17 27.56
N LEU A 520 0.30 26.77 26.29
CA LEU A 520 0.07 27.68 25.16
C LEU A 520 -1.35 28.24 25.14
N ARG A 521 -2.33 27.48 25.62
CA ARG A 521 -3.74 27.91 25.73
C ARG A 521 -3.97 28.94 26.83
N ASP A 522 -3.12 28.98 27.86
CA ASP A 522 -3.25 29.89 28.97
C ASP A 522 -2.52 31.21 28.66
N PRO A 523 -3.23 32.32 28.46
CA PRO A 523 -2.63 33.61 28.14
C PRO A 523 -1.84 34.21 29.31
N LEU A 524 -2.04 33.73 30.55
CA LEU A 524 -1.27 34.13 31.72
C LEU A 524 0.11 33.43 31.79
N VAL A 525 0.21 32.27 31.15
CA VAL A 525 1.45 31.47 31.08
C VAL A 525 2.26 31.81 29.84
N THR A 526 1.59 31.94 28.68
CA THR A 526 2.24 32.17 27.40
C THR A 526 1.63 33.37 26.68
N LEU A 527 2.40 34.46 26.63
CA LEU A 527 2.01 35.65 25.87
C LEU A 527 1.94 35.34 24.36
N PRO A 528 1.08 36.02 23.59
CA PRO A 528 0.93 35.79 22.15
C PRO A 528 2.24 35.84 21.38
N ASP A 529 3.16 36.72 21.72
CA ASP A 529 4.46 36.87 21.04
C ASP A 529 5.46 35.75 21.39
N ALA A 530 5.23 35.03 22.48
CA ALA A 530 6.06 33.90 22.91
C ALA A 530 5.64 32.59 22.29
N ARG A 531 4.49 32.54 21.61
CA ARG A 531 3.99 31.30 20.97
C ARG A 531 4.95 30.79 19.89
N PRO A 532 5.18 29.47 19.80
CA PRO A 532 6.13 28.87 18.84
C PRO A 532 5.71 29.07 17.39
N ALA A 533 4.42 29.02 17.07
CA ALA A 533 3.90 29.34 15.75
C ALA A 533 2.70 30.28 15.87
N ARG A 534 2.56 31.23 14.95
CA ARG A 534 1.50 32.24 14.94
C ARG A 534 0.68 32.26 13.68
N PHE A 535 1.28 31.85 12.58
CA PHE A 535 0.63 31.77 11.27
C PHE A 535 0.98 30.48 10.56
N ILE A 536 0.01 29.96 9.85
CA ILE A 536 0.19 28.91 8.86
C ILE A 536 0.26 29.57 7.48
N ARG A 537 1.20 29.14 6.66
CA ARG A 537 1.31 29.51 5.26
C ARG A 537 0.89 28.36 4.39
N ILE A 538 -0.05 28.58 3.51
CA ILE A 538 -0.50 27.61 2.51
C ILE A 538 0.24 27.91 1.21
N VAL A 539 0.79 26.88 0.61
CA VAL A 539 1.44 26.92 -0.70
C VAL A 539 0.87 25.83 -1.59
N LYS A 540 0.71 26.12 -2.86
CA LYS A 540 0.45 25.12 -3.90
C LYS A 540 1.72 24.93 -4.75
N PRO A 541 2.02 23.72 -5.24
CA PRO A 541 3.07 23.53 -6.22
C PRO A 541 2.66 24.19 -7.53
N VAL A 542 3.65 24.69 -8.26
CA VAL A 542 3.48 25.03 -9.67
C VAL A 542 3.62 23.74 -10.45
N LEU A 543 2.57 23.34 -11.14
CA LEU A 543 2.55 22.12 -11.94
C LEU A 543 3.63 22.20 -13.02
N LEU A 544 4.51 21.21 -13.09
CA LEU A 544 5.60 21.17 -14.06
C LEU A 544 5.12 20.55 -15.38
N PRO A 545 5.26 21.25 -16.51
CA PRO A 545 4.91 20.68 -17.81
C PRO A 545 5.93 19.63 -18.24
N PRO A 546 5.53 18.63 -19.06
CA PRO A 546 6.46 17.73 -19.73
C PRO A 546 7.55 18.51 -20.48
N ARG A 547 8.78 18.01 -20.42
CA ARG A 547 9.95 18.67 -21.05
C ARG A 547 9.82 18.80 -22.58
N THR A 548 8.97 17.98 -23.20
CA THR A 548 8.63 18.04 -24.61
C THR A 548 7.72 19.23 -24.95
N LEU A 549 6.92 19.69 -23.96
CA LEU A 549 6.05 20.86 -24.12
C LEU A 549 6.80 22.16 -23.77
N LEU A 550 7.47 22.18 -22.62
CA LEU A 550 8.24 23.35 -22.14
C LEU A 550 9.41 22.90 -21.27
N LYS A 551 10.62 23.27 -21.69
CA LYS A 551 11.81 23.03 -20.86
C LYS A 551 12.01 24.21 -19.91
N ILE A 552 11.75 23.99 -18.61
CA ILE A 552 12.00 24.97 -17.56
C ILE A 552 13.48 24.90 -17.17
N PRO A 553 14.25 26.03 -17.26
CA PRO A 553 15.64 26.01 -16.84
C PRO A 553 15.77 25.84 -15.32
N GLY A 554 16.79 25.12 -14.87
CA GLY A 554 17.03 24.87 -13.43
C GLY A 554 17.14 26.14 -12.59
N THR A 555 17.55 27.27 -13.19
CA THR A 555 17.61 28.58 -12.55
C THR A 555 16.23 29.14 -12.14
N ALA A 556 15.14 28.67 -12.75
CA ALA A 556 13.78 29.05 -12.39
C ALA A 556 13.36 28.52 -11.01
N PHE A 557 14.03 27.49 -10.49
CA PHE A 557 13.75 26.89 -9.18
C PHE A 557 14.50 27.57 -8.02
N GLY A 558 15.24 28.63 -8.28
CA GLY A 558 16.00 29.37 -7.26
C GLY A 558 17.20 28.59 -6.71
N ALA A 559 17.61 28.88 -5.48
CA ALA A 559 18.80 28.32 -4.85
C ALA A 559 18.68 26.80 -4.53
N SER A 560 17.50 26.22 -4.62
CA SER A 560 17.25 24.81 -4.33
C SER A 560 16.19 24.22 -5.26
N SER A 561 16.64 23.55 -6.31
CA SER A 561 15.77 22.81 -7.22
C SER A 561 14.99 21.69 -6.53
N ALA A 562 15.58 21.11 -5.48
CA ALA A 562 14.92 20.04 -4.69
C ALA A 562 13.62 20.48 -3.97
N LYS A 563 13.33 21.78 -3.93
CA LYS A 563 12.10 22.30 -3.29
C LYS A 563 10.95 22.52 -4.25
N GLY A 564 11.15 22.33 -5.54
CA GLY A 564 10.18 22.63 -6.58
C GLY A 564 9.80 24.11 -6.65
N MET A 565 8.98 24.47 -7.64
CA MET A 565 8.37 25.80 -7.75
C MET A 565 7.07 25.83 -6.94
N ARG A 566 6.82 26.95 -6.22
CA ARG A 566 5.66 27.09 -5.35
C ARG A 566 5.05 28.46 -5.41
N GLU A 567 3.75 28.49 -5.32
CA GLU A 567 2.94 29.69 -5.21
C GLU A 567 2.38 29.77 -3.78
N ILE A 568 2.45 30.96 -3.16
CA ILE A 568 1.84 31.20 -1.86
C ILE A 568 0.36 31.48 -2.10
N VAL A 569 -0.51 30.61 -1.59
CA VAL A 569 -1.97 30.77 -1.65
C VAL A 569 -2.45 31.77 -0.61
N GLY A 570 -1.89 31.71 0.61
CA GLY A 570 -2.29 32.61 1.68
C GLY A 570 -1.69 32.27 3.04
N TYR A 571 -2.16 32.99 4.04
CA TYR A 571 -1.80 32.81 5.45
C TYR A 571 -3.06 32.79 6.31
N ALA A 572 -3.06 31.98 7.37
CA ALA A 572 -4.09 32.01 8.40
C ALA A 572 -3.45 32.09 9.80
N PRO A 573 -4.12 32.69 10.77
CA PRO A 573 -3.68 32.65 12.16
C PRO A 573 -3.78 31.23 12.71
N ILE A 574 -2.89 30.90 13.64
CA ILE A 574 -2.93 29.66 14.41
C ILE A 574 -3.47 29.99 15.78
N GLU A 575 -4.48 29.27 16.22
CA GLU A 575 -5.05 29.39 17.56
C GLU A 575 -4.02 28.98 18.65
N PRO A 576 -4.20 29.41 19.90
CA PRO A 576 -3.26 29.09 20.98
C PRO A 576 -2.99 27.58 21.17
N ASP A 577 -3.98 26.73 20.92
CA ASP A 577 -3.86 25.28 21.02
C ASP A 577 -3.27 24.63 19.76
N GLY A 578 -2.88 25.45 18.79
CA GLY A 578 -2.36 24.98 17.53
C GLY A 578 -3.42 24.65 16.49
N SER A 579 -4.71 24.80 16.79
CA SER A 579 -5.77 24.53 15.83
C SER A 579 -5.81 25.58 14.71
N VAL A 580 -6.21 25.15 13.53
CA VAL A 580 -6.38 26.01 12.35
C VAL A 580 -7.58 25.55 11.56
N ARG A 581 -8.48 26.48 11.23
CA ARG A 581 -9.57 26.23 10.30
C ARG A 581 -9.64 27.36 9.28
N MET A 582 -9.50 27.03 7.98
CA MET A 582 -9.45 28.04 6.93
C MET A 582 -9.99 27.50 5.59
N LYS A 583 -10.43 28.42 4.73
CA LYS A 583 -10.73 28.11 3.34
C LYS A 583 -9.43 27.95 2.54
N VAL A 584 -9.39 26.95 1.68
CA VAL A 584 -8.31 26.70 0.73
C VAL A 584 -8.92 26.43 -0.64
N PRO A 585 -8.19 26.66 -1.74
CA PRO A 585 -8.68 26.27 -3.08
C PRO A 585 -8.99 24.77 -3.11
N ALA A 586 -10.11 24.40 -3.72
CA ALA A 586 -10.43 23.01 -4.01
C ALA A 586 -9.64 22.50 -5.23
N ASP A 587 -9.56 21.19 -5.38
CA ASP A 587 -9.02 20.50 -6.57
C ASP A 587 -7.55 20.83 -6.90
N VAL A 588 -6.77 21.23 -5.92
CA VAL A 588 -5.34 21.49 -6.06
C VAL A 588 -4.56 20.84 -4.92
N ALA A 589 -3.39 20.33 -5.22
CA ALA A 589 -2.47 19.89 -4.19
C ALA A 589 -2.04 21.11 -3.35
N CYS A 590 -2.26 21.09 -2.05
CA CYS A 590 -1.84 22.12 -1.14
C CYS A 590 -0.87 21.58 -0.11
N ARG A 591 0.11 22.40 0.25
CA ARG A 591 1.01 22.13 1.36
C ARG A 591 0.96 23.29 2.37
N TRP A 592 1.05 22.98 3.64
CA TRP A 592 1.12 24.00 4.67
C TRP A 592 2.44 23.95 5.43
N ARG A 593 2.82 25.07 6.01
CA ARG A 593 3.98 25.21 6.88
C ARG A 593 3.68 26.18 8.00
N SER A 594 3.91 25.76 9.24
CA SER A 594 3.88 26.69 10.36
C SER A 594 5.09 27.62 10.30
N THR A 595 4.87 28.91 10.51
CA THR A 595 5.95 29.91 10.49
C THR A 595 6.15 30.49 11.87
N ARG A 596 7.36 30.38 12.37
CA ARG A 596 7.92 31.23 13.45
C ARG A 596 8.89 32.23 12.82
N ARG A 597 9.11 33.37 13.47
CA ARG A 597 10.31 34.15 13.17
C ARG A 597 11.52 33.20 13.13
N MET A 598 12.08 32.96 11.96
CA MET A 598 13.31 32.26 11.63
C MET A 598 13.84 31.25 12.66
N ARG A 599 13.65 30.03 12.38
CA ARG A 599 14.26 28.73 12.73
C ARG A 599 13.19 27.73 13.14
N CYS A 600 12.73 26.97 12.17
CA CYS A 600 12.03 25.72 12.47
C CYS A 600 12.64 24.60 11.60
N LEU A 601 13.36 23.75 12.25
CA LEU A 601 13.41 22.33 11.96
C LEU A 601 12.06 21.80 12.46
N GLY A 602 11.12 21.52 11.58
CA GLY A 602 9.83 21.05 12.01
C GLY A 602 9.00 20.50 10.85
N SER A 603 8.45 19.37 11.11
CA SER A 603 7.44 18.59 10.40
C SER A 603 6.68 19.37 9.32
N SER A 604 6.81 18.94 8.10
CA SER A 604 5.94 19.30 6.99
C SER A 604 4.89 18.20 6.84
N ALA A 605 3.65 18.53 7.16
CA ALA A 605 2.54 17.68 6.77
C ALA A 605 2.02 18.14 5.41
N VAL A 606 1.72 17.20 4.55
CA VAL A 606 1.06 17.44 3.27
C VAL A 606 -0.43 17.44 3.53
N CYS A 607 -1.08 18.56 3.29
CA CYS A 607 -2.53 18.61 3.25
C CYS A 607 -2.96 18.69 1.78
N ALA A 608 -3.62 17.65 1.31
CA ALA A 608 -4.50 17.79 0.17
C ALA A 608 -5.86 18.22 0.72
N ALA A 609 -6.33 19.39 0.38
CA ALA A 609 -7.70 19.77 0.62
C ALA A 609 -8.52 19.13 -0.49
N ALA A 610 -9.11 17.98 -0.22
CA ALA A 610 -10.14 17.44 -1.05
C ALA A 610 -11.46 18.08 -0.61
N ALA A 611 -11.91 19.08 -1.33
CA ALA A 611 -13.32 19.42 -1.33
C ALA A 611 -13.94 18.65 -2.48
N ALA A 612 -14.86 17.78 -2.19
CA ALA A 612 -15.76 17.24 -3.18
C ALA A 612 -16.56 18.39 -3.76
N LEU A 613 -16.34 18.69 -5.00
CA LEU A 613 -17.19 19.54 -5.79
C LEU A 613 -17.45 18.85 -7.10
N ALA A 614 -18.72 18.67 -7.35
CA ALA A 614 -19.31 18.05 -8.54
C ALA A 614 -18.80 18.64 -9.84
#